data_cac53454f8bf4e04a35e16b0f19140eb
#
_entry.id   cac53454f8bf4e04a35e16b0f19140eb
#
_cell.length_a   1.000
_cell.length_b   1.000
_cell.length_c   1.000
_cell.angle_alpha   90.00
_cell.angle_beta   90.00
_cell.angle_gamma   90.00
#
_symmetry.space_group_name_H-M   'P 1'
#
loop_
_entity.id
_entity.type
_entity.pdbx_description
1 polymer ?
#
loop_
_entity_poly.entity_id
_entity_poly.type
_entity_poly.pdbx_seq_one_letter_code
_entity_poly.pdbx_strand_id
1 'polypeptide(L)'
;MSSTILVIHGPNLNLLGQREPEVYGYLTLEDINQQLIQQAQQHHIELETFQSNWEGAIVDRIHAAKQQGVAFIVINPAALTHTSVALRDALLGVDLPFIEVHLSNVHARESFRHHSYLSDKAV
;
A
#
# COMPACT_ATOMS: atom_id res chain seq x y z
N MET A 1 -24.87 3.48 -1.20
CA MET A 1 -23.79 2.50 -1.00
C MET A 1 -22.51 3.21 -0.65
N SER A 2 -21.79 2.73 0.33
CA SER A 2 -20.50 3.28 0.66
C SER A 2 -19.44 2.77 -0.31
N SER A 3 -18.46 3.62 -0.63
CA SER A 3 -17.30 3.21 -1.41
C SER A 3 -16.34 2.44 -0.53
N THR A 4 -15.64 1.49 -1.12
CA THR A 4 -14.61 0.70 -0.44
C THR A 4 -13.22 1.11 -0.93
N ILE A 5 -12.33 1.41 0.02
CA ILE A 5 -10.92 1.66 -0.24
C ILE A 5 -10.12 0.47 0.30
N LEU A 6 -9.20 -0.04 -0.49
CA LEU A 6 -8.26 -1.08 -0.06
C LEU A 6 -6.90 -0.45 0.20
N VAL A 7 -6.38 -0.64 1.40
CA VAL A 7 -5.03 -0.22 1.78
C VAL A 7 -4.13 -1.46 1.79
N ILE A 8 -3.08 -1.43 0.98
CA ILE A 8 -2.14 -2.55 0.87
C ILE A 8 -0.80 -2.12 1.45
N HIS A 9 -0.29 -2.93 2.37
CA HIS A 9 1.02 -2.76 2.99
C HIS A 9 1.96 -3.88 2.51
N GLY A 10 3.08 -3.48 1.93
CA GLY A 10 4.07 -4.40 1.37
C GLY A 10 4.98 -5.07 2.39
N PRO A 11 6.06 -5.69 1.89
CA PRO A 11 6.97 -6.48 2.72
C PRO A 11 7.58 -5.69 3.87
N ASN A 12 7.72 -6.35 5.00
CA ASN A 12 8.35 -5.86 6.23
C ASN A 12 7.56 -4.78 6.97
N LEU A 13 6.43 -4.31 6.44
CA LEU A 13 5.62 -3.30 7.15
C LEU A 13 4.94 -3.88 8.39
N ASN A 14 4.83 -5.20 8.49
CA ASN A 14 4.41 -5.87 9.71
C ASN A 14 5.36 -5.64 10.89
N LEU A 15 6.58 -5.17 10.62
CA LEU A 15 7.60 -4.90 11.64
C LEU A 15 7.59 -3.46 12.15
N LEU A 16 6.65 -2.62 11.68
CA LEU A 16 6.54 -1.24 12.16
C LEU A 16 6.39 -1.18 13.68
N GLY A 17 7.05 -0.20 14.28
CA GLY A 17 7.11 -0.06 15.73
C GLY A 17 8.24 -0.86 16.37
N GLN A 18 8.81 -1.84 15.66
CA GLN A 18 9.88 -2.72 16.15
C GLN A 18 11.20 -2.47 15.43
N ARG A 19 11.16 -1.98 14.18
CA ARG A 19 12.32 -1.77 13.32
C ARG A 19 12.61 -0.29 13.19
N GLU A 20 13.84 0.10 13.54
CA GLU A 20 14.33 1.48 13.37
C GLU A 20 13.34 2.54 13.85
N PRO A 21 12.90 2.49 15.14
CA PRO A 21 11.87 3.42 15.63
C PRO A 21 12.31 4.88 15.55
N GLU A 22 13.60 5.17 15.55
CA GLU A 22 14.12 6.53 15.38
C GLU A 22 13.78 7.12 14.00
N VAL A 23 13.57 6.24 13.00
CA VAL A 23 13.27 6.66 11.63
C VAL A 23 11.76 6.61 11.36
N TYR A 24 11.10 5.52 11.77
CA TYR A 24 9.71 5.25 11.41
C TYR A 24 8.72 5.44 12.55
N GLY A 25 9.21 5.70 13.78
CA GLY A 25 8.38 5.87 14.95
C GLY A 25 8.02 4.55 15.63
N TYR A 26 7.19 4.64 16.67
CA TYR A 26 6.82 3.50 17.52
C TYR A 26 5.43 2.93 17.21
N LEU A 27 4.67 3.56 16.31
CA LEU A 27 3.36 3.05 15.93
C LEU A 27 3.50 1.72 15.21
N THR A 28 2.69 0.75 15.61
CA THR A 28 2.62 -0.54 14.91
C THR A 28 1.74 -0.43 13.66
N LEU A 29 1.83 -1.41 12.78
CA LEU A 29 0.95 -1.46 11.61
C LEU A 29 -0.52 -1.52 12.04
N GLU A 30 -0.82 -2.28 13.09
CA GLU A 30 -2.18 -2.37 13.62
C GLU A 30 -2.69 -1.00 14.08
N ASP A 31 -1.85 -0.21 14.78
CA ASP A 31 -2.21 1.14 15.19
C ASP A 31 -2.56 2.01 14.00
N ILE A 32 -1.75 1.94 12.94
CA ILE A 32 -1.98 2.70 11.71
C ILE A 32 -3.29 2.27 11.07
N ASN A 33 -3.52 0.96 10.95
CA ASN A 33 -4.75 0.44 10.36
C ASN A 33 -5.99 0.92 11.12
N GLN A 34 -5.94 0.92 12.46
CA GLN A 34 -7.07 1.39 13.27
C GLN A 34 -7.35 2.87 13.06
N GLN A 35 -6.31 3.69 12.97
CA GLN A 35 -6.47 5.12 12.68
C GLN A 35 -7.09 5.36 11.31
N LEU A 36 -6.65 4.60 10.30
CA LEU A 36 -7.19 4.72 8.94
C LEU A 36 -8.65 4.30 8.88
N ILE A 37 -9.01 3.19 9.53
CA ILE A 37 -10.39 2.70 9.57
C ILE A 37 -11.29 3.72 10.25
N GLN A 38 -10.87 4.29 11.38
CA GLN A 38 -11.65 5.29 12.10
C GLN A 38 -11.85 6.55 11.24
N GLN A 39 -10.81 7.00 10.57
CA GLN A 39 -10.89 8.16 9.69
C GLN A 39 -11.86 7.92 8.53
N ALA A 40 -11.80 6.73 7.94
CA ALA A 40 -12.71 6.37 6.86
C ALA A 40 -14.17 6.33 7.32
N GLN A 41 -14.42 5.81 8.52
CA GLN A 41 -15.78 5.75 9.09
C GLN A 41 -16.39 7.14 9.25
N GLN A 42 -15.60 8.14 9.58
CA GLN A 42 -16.07 9.52 9.70
C GLN A 42 -16.60 10.08 8.37
N HIS A 43 -16.14 9.52 7.27
CA HIS A 43 -16.55 9.92 5.92
C HIS A 43 -17.48 8.91 5.26
N HIS A 44 -18.01 7.95 6.01
CA HIS A 44 -18.89 6.89 5.51
C HIS A 44 -18.23 6.06 4.41
N ILE A 45 -16.94 5.83 4.52
CA ILE A 45 -16.15 5.01 3.61
C ILE A 45 -15.78 3.71 4.33
N GLU A 46 -15.95 2.59 3.64
CA GLU A 46 -15.49 1.30 4.11
C GLU A 46 -14.01 1.15 3.71
N LEU A 47 -13.17 0.84 4.69
CA LEU A 47 -11.74 0.68 4.44
C LEU A 47 -11.30 -0.70 4.88
N GLU A 48 -10.69 -1.43 3.95
CA GLU A 48 -10.08 -2.72 4.19
C GLU A 48 -8.57 -2.60 4.14
N THR A 49 -7.88 -3.38 4.94
CA THR A 49 -6.42 -3.40 4.98
C THR A 49 -5.89 -4.79 4.66
N PHE A 50 -4.74 -4.85 4.01
CA PHE A 50 -4.06 -6.08 3.68
C PHE A 50 -2.56 -5.87 3.77
N GLN A 51 -1.86 -6.81 4.39
CA GLN A 51 -0.41 -6.78 4.48
C GLN A 51 0.15 -8.14 4.06
N SER A 52 1.22 -8.14 3.27
CA SER A 52 1.90 -9.38 2.94
C SER A 52 3.37 -9.11 2.62
N ASN A 53 4.21 -10.10 2.95
CA ASN A 53 5.62 -10.13 2.54
C ASN A 53 5.80 -10.83 1.19
N TRP A 54 4.72 -11.35 0.60
CA TRP A 54 4.76 -12.14 -0.62
C TRP A 54 4.22 -11.32 -1.79
N GLU A 55 5.05 -11.16 -2.83
CA GLU A 55 4.65 -10.42 -4.04
C GLU A 55 3.40 -11.03 -4.67
N GLY A 56 3.37 -12.35 -4.82
CA GLY A 56 2.22 -13.05 -5.42
C GLY A 56 0.92 -12.84 -4.65
N ALA A 57 0.98 -12.84 -3.32
CA ALA A 57 -0.20 -12.59 -2.50
C ALA A 57 -0.75 -11.17 -2.71
N ILE A 58 0.14 -10.20 -2.86
CA ILE A 58 -0.26 -8.81 -3.14
C ILE A 58 -0.89 -8.70 -4.52
N VAL A 59 -0.29 -9.32 -5.52
CA VAL A 59 -0.84 -9.37 -6.88
C VAL A 59 -2.25 -9.96 -6.87
N ASP A 60 -2.43 -11.11 -6.21
CA ASP A 60 -3.74 -11.76 -6.12
C ASP A 60 -4.76 -10.90 -5.39
N ARG A 61 -4.33 -10.20 -4.34
CA ARG A 61 -5.24 -9.30 -3.60
C ARG A 61 -5.71 -8.13 -4.47
N ILE A 62 -4.82 -7.60 -5.32
CA ILE A 62 -5.18 -6.55 -6.28
C ILE A 62 -6.22 -7.07 -7.27
N HIS A 63 -6.01 -8.28 -7.81
CA HIS A 63 -6.99 -8.89 -8.71
C HIS A 63 -8.35 -9.05 -8.04
N ALA A 64 -8.36 -9.53 -6.80
CA ALA A 64 -9.60 -9.71 -6.04
C ALA A 64 -10.32 -8.37 -5.79
N ALA A 65 -9.58 -7.29 -5.61
CA ALA A 65 -10.16 -5.96 -5.38
C ALA A 65 -11.10 -5.55 -6.51
N LYS A 66 -10.72 -5.81 -7.76
CA LYS A 66 -11.57 -5.52 -8.92
C LYS A 66 -12.89 -6.28 -8.85
N GLN A 67 -12.83 -7.56 -8.53
CA GLN A 67 -14.01 -8.42 -8.44
C GLN A 67 -14.92 -8.04 -7.26
N GLN A 68 -14.35 -7.55 -6.18
CA GLN A 68 -15.07 -7.15 -4.97
C GLN A 68 -15.66 -5.74 -5.05
N GLY A 69 -15.43 -5.03 -6.14
CA GLY A 69 -15.97 -3.68 -6.31
C GLY A 69 -15.25 -2.60 -5.52
N VAL A 70 -13.98 -2.82 -5.20
CA VAL A 70 -13.14 -1.79 -4.57
C VAL A 70 -13.04 -0.60 -5.51
N ALA A 71 -13.23 0.61 -4.99
CA ALA A 71 -13.22 1.83 -5.79
C ALA A 71 -11.84 2.45 -5.93
N PHE A 72 -10.96 2.23 -4.95
CA PHE A 72 -9.67 2.90 -4.89
C PHE A 72 -8.66 2.08 -4.10
N ILE A 73 -7.39 2.13 -4.50
CA ILE A 73 -6.31 1.44 -3.80
C ILE A 73 -5.32 2.47 -3.27
N VAL A 74 -4.94 2.32 -2.00
CA VAL A 74 -3.80 3.04 -1.40
C VAL A 74 -2.75 1.99 -1.12
N ILE A 75 -1.57 2.12 -1.70
CA ILE A 75 -0.54 1.10 -1.59
C ILE A 75 0.79 1.68 -1.13
N ASN A 76 1.35 1.07 -0.09
CA ASN A 76 2.75 1.24 0.28
C ASN A 76 3.46 -0.07 -0.11
N PRO A 77 4.09 -0.12 -1.28
CA PRO A 77 4.69 -1.36 -1.78
C PRO A 77 6.02 -1.70 -1.10
N ALA A 78 6.55 -0.81 -0.28
CA ALA A 78 7.84 -0.99 0.38
C ALA A 78 8.94 -1.32 -0.65
N ALA A 79 9.77 -2.33 -0.42
CA ALA A 79 10.87 -2.65 -1.34
C ALA A 79 10.41 -3.07 -2.74
N LEU A 80 9.16 -3.55 -2.90
CA LEU A 80 8.63 -3.92 -4.22
C LEU A 80 8.49 -2.72 -5.15
N THR A 81 8.46 -1.51 -4.61
CA THR A 81 8.48 -0.26 -5.39
C THR A 81 9.63 -0.25 -6.40
N HIS A 82 10.77 -0.79 -6.01
CA HIS A 82 12.03 -0.69 -6.76
C HIS A 82 12.30 -1.91 -7.63
N THR A 83 11.49 -2.96 -7.54
CA THR A 83 11.80 -4.25 -8.17
C THR A 83 10.64 -4.88 -8.93
N SER A 84 9.38 -4.51 -8.62
CA SER A 84 8.25 -5.32 -9.07
C SER A 84 7.54 -4.74 -10.29
N VAL A 85 7.86 -5.28 -11.45
CA VAL A 85 7.07 -5.06 -12.67
C VAL A 85 5.73 -5.81 -12.57
N ALA A 86 5.70 -6.97 -11.91
CA ALA A 86 4.47 -7.73 -11.71
C ALA A 86 3.42 -6.93 -10.95
N LEU A 87 3.84 -6.18 -9.92
CA LEU A 87 2.94 -5.33 -9.16
C LEU A 87 2.39 -4.19 -10.03
N ARG A 88 3.27 -3.56 -10.81
CA ARG A 88 2.86 -2.53 -11.78
C ARG A 88 1.80 -3.08 -12.73
N ASP A 89 2.05 -4.25 -13.30
CA ASP A 89 1.13 -4.85 -14.27
C ASP A 89 -0.21 -5.21 -13.63
N ALA A 90 -0.21 -5.67 -12.38
CA ALA A 90 -1.45 -5.98 -11.67
C ALA A 90 -2.30 -4.72 -11.47
N LEU A 91 -1.70 -3.62 -11.04
CA LEU A 91 -2.40 -2.36 -10.83
C LEU A 91 -2.97 -1.80 -12.14
N LEU A 92 -2.21 -1.89 -13.23
CA LEU A 92 -2.69 -1.46 -14.54
C LEU A 92 -3.78 -2.40 -15.06
N GLY A 93 -3.64 -3.70 -14.82
CA GLY A 93 -4.59 -4.71 -15.30
C GLY A 93 -5.98 -4.59 -14.69
N VAL A 94 -6.08 -4.22 -13.42
CA VAL A 94 -7.39 -4.03 -12.79
C VAL A 94 -8.03 -2.69 -13.11
N ASP A 95 -7.25 -1.74 -13.60
CA ASP A 95 -7.73 -0.41 -14.00
C ASP A 95 -8.47 0.31 -12.87
N LEU A 96 -7.96 0.18 -11.65
CA LEU A 96 -8.43 0.93 -10.50
C LEU A 96 -7.46 2.08 -10.22
N PRO A 97 -7.97 3.27 -9.85
CA PRO A 97 -7.07 4.35 -9.44
C PRO A 97 -6.34 3.96 -8.16
N PHE A 98 -5.09 4.35 -8.05
CA PHE A 98 -4.31 4.08 -6.85
C PHE A 98 -3.40 5.23 -6.48
N ILE A 99 -3.09 5.32 -5.18
CA ILE A 99 -2.10 6.24 -4.62
C ILE A 99 -0.96 5.42 -4.06
N GLU A 100 0.27 5.79 -4.41
CA GLU A 100 1.49 5.21 -3.87
C GLU A 100 1.91 6.02 -2.64
N VAL A 101 2.19 5.33 -1.54
CA VAL A 101 2.57 5.94 -0.27
C VAL A 101 3.91 5.38 0.18
N HIS A 102 4.77 6.22 0.74
CA HIS A 102 6.03 5.85 1.34
C HIS A 102 6.19 6.50 2.70
N LEU A 103 6.83 5.79 3.64
CA LEU A 103 7.07 6.30 4.99
C LEU A 103 8.34 7.15 5.07
N SER A 104 9.20 7.09 4.05
CA SER A 104 10.42 7.89 3.96
C SER A 104 10.58 8.45 2.56
N ASN A 105 11.42 9.51 2.44
CA ASN A 105 11.67 10.12 1.14
C ASN A 105 12.46 9.17 0.25
N VAL A 106 11.86 8.70 -0.83
CA VAL A 106 12.48 7.79 -1.81
C VAL A 106 13.77 8.38 -2.37
N HIS A 107 13.79 9.68 -2.62
CA HIS A 107 14.94 10.37 -3.23
C HIS A 107 16.11 10.58 -2.26
N ALA A 108 15.89 10.37 -0.95
CA ALA A 108 16.91 10.49 0.08
C ALA A 108 17.54 9.13 0.43
N ARG A 109 17.18 8.05 -0.28
CA ARG A 109 17.67 6.70 -0.06
C ARG A 109 18.82 6.37 -1.00
N GLU A 110 19.35 5.14 -0.91
CA GLU A 110 20.34 4.62 -1.83
C GLU A 110 19.83 4.73 -3.28
N SER A 111 20.73 4.87 -4.24
CA SER A 111 20.32 5.13 -5.64
C SER A 111 19.40 4.06 -6.21
N PHE A 112 19.58 2.77 -5.84
CA PHE A 112 18.70 1.71 -6.32
C PHE A 112 17.27 1.82 -5.78
N ARG A 113 17.04 2.64 -4.75
CA ARG A 113 15.72 2.90 -4.16
C ARG A 113 15.09 4.20 -4.67
N HIS A 114 15.72 4.88 -5.62
CA HIS A 114 15.16 6.11 -6.17
C HIS A 114 14.08 5.86 -7.21
N HIS A 115 14.17 4.75 -7.95
CA HIS A 115 13.23 4.43 -9.01
C HIS A 115 12.01 3.71 -8.47
N SER A 116 10.82 4.17 -8.89
CA SER A 116 9.55 3.50 -8.62
C SER A 116 8.94 2.98 -9.92
N TYR A 117 8.54 1.72 -9.95
CA TYR A 117 7.81 1.15 -11.08
C TYR A 117 6.32 1.55 -11.08
N LEU A 118 5.85 2.28 -10.07
CA LEU A 118 4.43 2.61 -9.89
C LEU A 118 4.13 4.11 -10.07
N SER A 119 5.08 4.99 -9.75
CA SER A 119 4.83 6.42 -9.61
C SER A 119 4.31 7.10 -10.88
N ASP A 120 4.68 6.60 -12.06
CA ASP A 120 4.22 7.18 -13.34
C ASP A 120 2.75 6.88 -13.61
N LYS A 121 2.14 5.91 -12.92
CA LYS A 121 0.75 5.49 -13.11
C LYS A 121 -0.15 5.80 -11.91
N ALA A 122 0.44 6.09 -10.73
CA ALA A 122 -0.33 6.49 -9.56
C ALA A 122 -1.03 7.83 -9.81
N VAL A 123 -2.13 8.02 -9.13
CA VAL A 123 -2.89 9.27 -9.16
C VAL A 123 -2.07 10.45 -8.61
#